data_6ae759de983500d691880150fe94e251
#
_entry.id   6ae759de983500d691880150fe94e251
#
_cell.length_a   1.000
_cell.length_b   1.000
_cell.length_c   1.000
_cell.angle_alpha   90.00
_cell.angle_beta   90.00
_cell.angle_gamma   90.00
#
_symmetry.space_group_name_H-M   'P 1'
#
loop_
_entity.id
_entity.type
_entity.pdbx_description
1 polymer ?
#
loop_
_entity_poly.entity_id
_entity_poly.type
_entity_poly.pdbx_seq_one_letter_code
_entity_poly.pdbx_strand_id
1 'polypeptide(L)'
;VYEEELYEKLGSESVPFYIGFDPTADSLHVGHFLTLIAMRHMQDAGHRPIILIGGGTGMIGDPSGRTDMRSMMTRETVEHHVECFKKQMARFIRFEGENGAIVVNNADWLLNLNYVDFLRDIGVYFSVNKMLTAECYRSRMEKGLTFLEFNYMLMQAYDFLVLNRKYGCLLQMGGDAQWSNILAGADLIRRKERKAAFA
;
A
#
# COMPACT_ATOMS: atom_id res chain seq x y z
N VAL A 1 11.09 10.03 -6.04
CA VAL A 1 12.01 10.56 -5.04
C VAL A 1 13.17 9.61 -4.88
N TYR A 2 14.41 10.12 -4.89
CA TYR A 2 15.65 9.33 -4.90
C TYR A 2 15.84 8.50 -6.18
N GLU A 3 15.60 9.09 -7.32
CA GLU A 3 15.55 8.44 -8.63
C GLU A 3 16.86 7.73 -8.99
N GLU A 4 18.00 8.40 -8.80
CA GLU A 4 19.32 7.82 -9.09
C GLU A 4 19.60 6.57 -8.23
N GLU A 5 19.32 6.64 -6.92
CA GLU A 5 19.49 5.52 -5.99
C GLU A 5 18.57 4.34 -6.36
N LEU A 6 17.31 4.62 -6.75
CA LEU A 6 16.40 3.60 -7.24
C LEU A 6 16.88 2.97 -8.54
N TYR A 7 17.37 3.79 -9.47
CA TYR A 7 17.86 3.32 -10.76
C TYR A 7 19.04 2.34 -10.61
N GLU A 8 20.00 2.68 -9.75
CA GLU A 8 21.11 1.79 -9.41
C GLU A 8 20.63 0.46 -8.81
N LYS A 9 19.66 0.51 -7.89
CA LYS A 9 19.10 -0.66 -7.25
C LYS A 9 18.38 -1.57 -8.26
N LEU A 10 17.55 -1.04 -9.12
CA LEU A 10 16.83 -1.79 -10.14
C LEU A 10 17.78 -2.41 -11.18
N GLY A 11 18.92 -1.78 -11.45
CA GLY A 11 19.91 -2.30 -12.38
C GLY A 11 20.86 -3.34 -11.81
N SER A 12 20.99 -3.43 -10.48
CA SER A 12 22.02 -4.26 -9.83
C SER A 12 21.49 -5.48 -9.08
N GLU A 13 20.23 -5.45 -8.64
CA GLU A 13 19.67 -6.53 -7.82
C GLU A 13 18.17 -6.75 -8.05
N SER A 14 17.66 -7.91 -7.61
CA SER A 14 16.23 -8.14 -7.58
C SER A 14 15.60 -7.34 -6.44
N VAL A 15 14.77 -6.34 -6.79
CA VAL A 15 14.12 -5.45 -5.84
C VAL A 15 12.72 -5.98 -5.52
N PRO A 16 12.43 -6.33 -4.25
CA PRO A 16 11.06 -6.57 -3.83
C PRO A 16 10.27 -5.26 -3.81
N PHE A 17 9.14 -5.25 -4.50
CA PHE A 17 8.26 -4.10 -4.59
C PHE A 17 6.81 -4.48 -4.36
N TYR A 18 5.95 -3.53 -3.97
CA TYR A 18 4.56 -3.85 -3.74
C TYR A 18 3.58 -2.88 -4.39
N ILE A 19 2.38 -3.39 -4.65
CA ILE A 19 1.19 -2.62 -4.99
C ILE A 19 0.06 -3.09 -4.08
N GLY A 20 -0.68 -2.14 -3.51
CA GLY A 20 -1.84 -2.40 -2.67
C GLY A 20 -3.13 -2.46 -3.49
N PHE A 21 -4.01 -3.38 -3.11
CA PHE A 21 -5.33 -3.58 -3.70
C PHE A 21 -6.38 -3.69 -2.60
N ASP A 22 -7.25 -2.69 -2.49
CA ASP A 22 -8.39 -2.76 -1.58
C ASP A 22 -9.50 -3.63 -2.18
N PRO A 23 -9.92 -4.70 -1.51
CA PRO A 23 -10.89 -5.67 -2.03
C PRO A 23 -12.33 -5.15 -1.93
N THR A 24 -12.61 -4.03 -2.59
CA THR A 24 -13.90 -3.32 -2.53
C THR A 24 -15.00 -3.92 -3.40
N ALA A 25 -14.67 -4.92 -4.20
CA ALA A 25 -15.58 -5.70 -5.05
C ALA A 25 -14.99 -7.10 -5.25
N ASP A 26 -15.77 -8.02 -5.81
CA ASP A 26 -15.35 -9.38 -6.15
C ASP A 26 -14.55 -9.47 -7.46
N SER A 27 -14.40 -8.35 -8.15
CA SER A 27 -13.70 -8.28 -9.44
C SER A 27 -12.77 -7.10 -9.56
N LEU A 28 -11.66 -7.32 -10.28
CA LEU A 28 -10.75 -6.27 -10.69
C LEU A 28 -11.40 -5.42 -11.79
N HIS A 29 -11.09 -4.14 -11.82
CA HIS A 29 -11.52 -3.20 -12.88
C HIS A 29 -10.31 -2.69 -13.68
N VAL A 30 -10.56 -1.92 -14.74
CA VAL A 30 -9.51 -1.43 -15.66
C VAL A 30 -8.38 -0.66 -14.95
N GLY A 31 -8.69 0.07 -13.86
CA GLY A 31 -7.64 0.75 -13.07
C GLY A 31 -6.67 -0.24 -12.41
N HIS A 32 -7.16 -1.36 -11.91
CA HIS A 32 -6.31 -2.44 -11.39
C HIS A 32 -5.50 -3.11 -12.50
N PHE A 33 -6.06 -3.24 -13.69
CA PHE A 33 -5.36 -3.84 -14.83
C PHE A 33 -4.08 -3.09 -15.19
N LEU A 34 -4.11 -1.75 -15.20
CA LEU A 34 -2.91 -0.95 -15.46
C LEU A 34 -1.79 -1.24 -14.44
N THR A 35 -2.14 -1.30 -13.15
CA THR A 35 -1.16 -1.60 -12.09
C THR A 35 -0.65 -3.03 -12.17
N LEU A 36 -1.47 -4.00 -12.58
CA LEU A 36 -1.03 -5.38 -12.83
C LEU A 36 -0.06 -5.49 -14.01
N ILE A 37 -0.27 -4.73 -15.08
CA ILE A 37 0.66 -4.69 -16.22
C ILE A 37 2.00 -4.10 -15.78
N ALA A 38 2.00 -3.00 -15.01
CA ALA A 38 3.23 -2.44 -14.45
C ALA A 38 3.95 -3.46 -13.55
N MET A 39 3.20 -4.15 -12.68
CA MET A 39 3.73 -5.22 -11.83
C MET A 39 4.33 -6.37 -12.65
N ARG A 40 3.66 -6.76 -13.74
CA ARG A 40 4.16 -7.80 -14.64
C ARG A 40 5.48 -7.39 -15.31
N HIS A 41 5.58 -6.16 -15.81
CA HIS A 41 6.84 -5.67 -16.41
C HIS A 41 7.99 -5.69 -15.42
N MET A 42 7.76 -5.27 -14.18
CA MET A 42 8.77 -5.34 -13.11
C MET A 42 9.16 -6.79 -12.80
N GLN A 43 8.19 -7.70 -12.77
CA GLN A 43 8.46 -9.13 -12.56
C GLN A 43 9.26 -9.74 -13.71
N ASP A 44 8.93 -9.40 -14.95
CA ASP A 44 9.65 -9.85 -16.14
C ASP A 44 11.10 -9.29 -16.20
N ALA A 45 11.33 -8.12 -15.61
CA ALA A 45 12.65 -7.54 -15.42
C ALA A 45 13.46 -8.16 -14.27
N GLY A 46 12.92 -9.17 -13.57
CA GLY A 46 13.62 -9.90 -12.51
C GLY A 46 13.30 -9.45 -11.09
N HIS A 47 12.44 -8.44 -10.90
CA HIS A 47 12.04 -7.94 -9.58
C HIS A 47 10.92 -8.79 -8.99
N ARG A 48 10.82 -8.80 -7.65
CA ARG A 48 9.85 -9.63 -6.94
C ARG A 48 8.61 -8.86 -6.51
N PRO A 49 7.42 -9.15 -7.08
CA PRO A 49 6.20 -8.47 -6.70
C PRO A 49 5.64 -8.99 -5.37
N ILE A 50 5.14 -8.06 -4.57
CA ILE A 50 4.31 -8.32 -3.38
C ILE A 50 2.93 -7.72 -3.66
N ILE A 51 1.92 -8.56 -3.65
CA ILE A 51 0.52 -8.14 -3.79
C ILE A 51 -0.02 -7.95 -2.38
N LEU A 52 -0.22 -6.70 -1.98
CA LEU A 52 -0.83 -6.39 -0.70
C LEU A 52 -2.34 -6.27 -0.87
N ILE A 53 -3.06 -7.17 -0.24
CA ILE A 53 -4.53 -7.07 -0.18
C ILE A 53 -4.91 -6.27 1.07
N GLY A 54 -5.68 -5.21 0.87
CA GLY A 54 -6.15 -4.31 1.91
C GLY A 54 -7.32 -4.87 2.73
N GLY A 55 -7.16 -6.04 3.36
CA GLY A 55 -8.22 -6.63 4.19
C GLY A 55 -8.54 -5.80 5.43
N GLY A 56 -7.53 -5.21 6.07
CA GLY A 56 -7.71 -4.29 7.19
C GLY A 56 -8.12 -2.89 6.73
N THR A 57 -7.40 -2.32 5.75
CA THR A 57 -7.71 -0.98 5.20
C THR A 57 -9.03 -0.93 4.45
N GLY A 58 -9.45 -2.01 3.80
CA GLY A 58 -10.75 -2.12 3.14
C GLY A 58 -11.95 -2.00 4.09
N MET A 59 -11.75 -2.33 5.37
CA MET A 59 -12.78 -2.12 6.41
C MET A 59 -12.94 -0.64 6.79
N ILE A 60 -11.97 0.20 6.46
CA ILE A 60 -11.96 1.64 6.78
C ILE A 60 -12.33 2.46 5.54
N GLY A 61 -11.68 2.17 4.42
CA GLY A 61 -11.84 2.85 3.14
C GLY A 61 -10.84 3.98 2.90
N ASP A 62 -10.16 3.92 1.76
CA ASP A 62 -9.21 4.93 1.30
C ASP A 62 -9.93 6.24 0.92
N PRO A 63 -9.58 7.39 1.50
CA PRO A 63 -10.12 8.68 1.11
C PRO A 63 -9.54 9.22 -0.22
N SER A 64 -8.42 8.68 -0.70
CA SER A 64 -7.69 9.20 -1.86
C SER A 64 -8.52 9.13 -3.15
N GLY A 65 -8.53 10.22 -3.92
CA GLY A 65 -9.23 10.28 -5.21
C GLY A 65 -10.76 10.20 -5.13
N ARG A 66 -11.36 10.39 -3.93
CA ARG A 66 -12.81 10.31 -3.72
C ARG A 66 -13.36 11.51 -2.97
N THR A 67 -14.64 11.74 -3.18
CA THR A 67 -15.39 12.82 -2.50
C THR A 67 -16.30 12.30 -1.40
N ASP A 68 -16.57 11.00 -1.37
CA ASP A 68 -17.51 10.36 -0.42
C ASP A 68 -16.84 9.19 0.30
N MET A 69 -17.27 8.95 1.55
CA MET A 69 -16.81 7.83 2.37
C MET A 69 -17.30 6.49 1.81
N ARG A 70 -16.44 5.47 1.84
CA ARG A 70 -16.82 4.09 1.46
C ARG A 70 -17.74 3.47 2.53
N SER A 71 -18.66 2.60 2.09
CA SER A 71 -19.36 1.71 3.01
C SER A 71 -18.38 0.71 3.62
N MET A 72 -18.47 0.51 4.94
CA MET A 72 -17.68 -0.51 5.62
C MET A 72 -18.14 -1.91 5.22
N MET A 73 -17.19 -2.78 4.92
CA MET A 73 -17.45 -4.18 4.55
C MET A 73 -17.28 -5.10 5.75
N THR A 74 -17.99 -6.24 5.74
CA THR A 74 -17.77 -7.27 6.73
C THR A 74 -16.47 -8.04 6.45
N ARG A 75 -15.94 -8.73 7.45
CA ARG A 75 -14.73 -9.55 7.32
C ARG A 75 -14.91 -10.66 6.28
N GLU A 76 -16.04 -11.33 6.30
CA GLU A 76 -16.38 -12.42 5.38
C GLU A 76 -16.42 -11.93 3.92
N THR A 77 -17.00 -10.75 3.69
CA THR A 77 -17.03 -10.11 2.37
C THR A 77 -15.61 -9.82 1.87
N VAL A 78 -14.77 -9.27 2.73
CA VAL A 78 -13.37 -8.97 2.40
C VAL A 78 -12.60 -10.25 2.07
N GLU A 79 -12.74 -11.32 2.87
CA GLU A 79 -12.08 -12.61 2.64
C GLU A 79 -12.51 -13.23 1.29
N HIS A 80 -13.80 -13.15 0.96
CA HIS A 80 -14.30 -13.60 -0.34
C HIS A 80 -13.67 -12.82 -1.52
N HIS A 81 -13.62 -11.49 -1.43
CA HIS A 81 -13.03 -10.66 -2.48
C HIS A 81 -11.52 -10.92 -2.64
N VAL A 82 -10.79 -11.19 -1.54
CA VAL A 82 -9.38 -11.57 -1.59
C VAL A 82 -9.17 -12.82 -2.45
N GLU A 83 -9.98 -13.85 -2.26
CA GLU A 83 -9.87 -15.08 -3.06
C GLU A 83 -10.23 -14.84 -4.53
N CYS A 84 -11.23 -13.99 -4.80
CA CYS A 84 -11.59 -13.60 -6.17
C CYS A 84 -10.43 -12.85 -6.86
N PHE A 85 -9.77 -11.94 -6.14
CA PHE A 85 -8.61 -11.18 -6.65
C PHE A 85 -7.43 -12.10 -6.98
N LYS A 86 -7.06 -13.01 -6.09
CA LYS A 86 -5.97 -13.97 -6.32
C LYS A 86 -6.18 -14.76 -7.60
N LYS A 87 -7.40 -15.30 -7.82
CA LYS A 87 -7.74 -16.06 -9.04
C LYS A 87 -7.61 -15.23 -10.32
N GLN A 88 -8.01 -13.96 -10.27
CA GLN A 88 -7.92 -13.06 -11.44
C GLN A 88 -6.48 -12.64 -11.70
N MET A 89 -5.71 -12.30 -10.66
CA MET A 89 -4.31 -11.88 -10.75
C MET A 89 -3.40 -12.99 -11.28
N ALA A 90 -3.71 -14.26 -10.99
CA ALA A 90 -2.94 -15.40 -11.48
C ALA A 90 -2.87 -15.52 -13.01
N ARG A 91 -3.73 -14.79 -13.75
CA ARG A 91 -3.67 -14.69 -15.21
C ARG A 91 -2.57 -13.75 -15.70
N PHE A 92 -2.09 -12.87 -14.86
CA PHE A 92 -1.15 -11.80 -15.23
C PHE A 92 0.20 -11.95 -14.52
N ILE A 93 0.20 -12.38 -13.26
CA ILE A 93 1.36 -12.44 -12.38
C ILE A 93 1.72 -13.89 -12.11
N ARG A 94 3.01 -14.21 -12.14
CA ARG A 94 3.53 -15.53 -11.77
C ARG A 94 3.68 -15.60 -10.25
N PHE A 95 3.18 -16.69 -9.66
CA PHE A 95 3.29 -16.98 -8.22
C PHE A 95 4.39 -17.99 -7.91
N GLU A 96 4.92 -18.63 -8.93
CA GLU A 96 5.98 -19.65 -8.83
C GLU A 96 7.30 -19.12 -9.40
N GLY A 97 8.39 -19.83 -9.10
CA GLY A 97 9.73 -19.46 -9.55
C GLY A 97 10.47 -18.52 -8.59
N GLU A 98 11.70 -18.17 -8.93
CA GLU A 98 12.62 -17.41 -8.08
C GLU A 98 12.08 -16.04 -7.68
N ASN A 99 11.44 -15.33 -8.62
CA ASN A 99 10.78 -14.06 -8.39
C ASN A 99 9.24 -14.17 -8.36
N GLY A 100 8.71 -15.32 -7.95
CA GLY A 100 7.28 -15.54 -7.77
C GLY A 100 6.66 -14.52 -6.81
N ALA A 101 5.46 -14.05 -7.15
CA ALA A 101 4.76 -13.06 -6.35
C ALA A 101 4.36 -13.59 -4.97
N ILE A 102 4.46 -12.73 -3.97
CA ILE A 102 3.95 -12.98 -2.62
C ILE A 102 2.61 -12.28 -2.48
N VAL A 103 1.59 -12.98 -1.98
CA VAL A 103 0.31 -12.36 -1.60
C VAL A 103 0.24 -12.25 -0.10
N VAL A 104 -0.05 -11.06 0.40
CA VAL A 104 -0.19 -10.77 1.82
C VAL A 104 -1.47 -9.97 2.08
N ASN A 105 -2.00 -10.10 3.29
CA ASN A 105 -3.19 -9.38 3.73
C ASN A 105 -2.82 -8.48 4.92
N ASN A 106 -3.06 -7.18 4.82
CA ASN A 106 -2.73 -6.26 5.91
C ASN A 106 -3.62 -6.43 7.15
N ALA A 107 -4.73 -7.15 7.05
CA ALA A 107 -5.51 -7.56 8.22
C ALA A 107 -4.68 -8.35 9.24
N ASP A 108 -3.67 -9.11 8.78
CA ASP A 108 -2.83 -9.94 9.63
C ASP A 108 -2.03 -9.14 10.68
N TRP A 109 -1.73 -7.87 10.39
CA TRP A 109 -1.02 -7.00 11.32
C TRP A 109 -1.85 -5.80 11.79
N LEU A 110 -2.73 -5.22 10.97
CA LEU A 110 -3.51 -4.04 11.35
C LEU A 110 -4.56 -4.35 12.40
N LEU A 111 -5.24 -5.51 12.32
CA LEU A 111 -6.32 -5.86 13.25
C LEU A 111 -5.82 -6.23 14.65
N ASN A 112 -4.55 -6.52 14.80
CA ASN A 112 -3.93 -6.91 16.07
C ASN A 112 -3.08 -5.78 16.69
N LEU A 113 -3.11 -4.56 16.13
CA LEU A 113 -2.34 -3.44 16.65
C LEU A 113 -2.91 -2.94 17.98
N ASN A 114 -2.02 -2.76 18.97
CA ASN A 114 -2.36 -1.95 20.13
C ASN A 114 -2.33 -0.47 19.72
N TYR A 115 -3.45 0.22 19.91
CA TYR A 115 -3.61 1.61 19.46
C TYR A 115 -2.60 2.58 20.09
N VAL A 116 -2.34 2.44 21.39
CA VAL A 116 -1.41 3.33 22.11
C VAL A 116 0.02 3.10 21.63
N ASP A 117 0.43 1.84 21.48
CA ASP A 117 1.75 1.50 20.97
C ASP A 117 1.94 1.98 19.53
N PHE A 118 0.92 1.83 18.68
CA PHE A 118 0.95 2.33 17.31
C PHE A 118 1.11 3.85 17.25
N LEU A 119 0.37 4.61 18.06
CA LEU A 119 0.52 6.06 18.12
C LEU A 119 1.91 6.47 18.60
N ARG A 120 2.44 5.81 19.61
CA ARG A 120 3.77 6.10 20.14
C ARG A 120 4.88 5.77 19.16
N ASP A 121 4.80 4.61 18.49
CA ASP A 121 5.90 4.09 17.68
C ASP A 121 5.86 4.57 16.22
N ILE A 122 4.69 4.89 15.72
CA ILE A 122 4.45 5.31 14.34
C ILE A 122 3.95 6.74 14.27
N GLY A 123 2.94 7.10 15.05
CA GLY A 123 2.33 8.45 15.02
C GLY A 123 3.33 9.57 15.23
N VAL A 124 4.38 9.36 16.04
CA VAL A 124 5.45 10.35 16.30
C VAL A 124 6.20 10.81 15.04
N TYR A 125 6.17 10.02 13.96
CA TYR A 125 6.81 10.38 12.69
C TYR A 125 5.92 11.22 11.77
N PHE A 126 4.64 11.42 12.13
CA PHE A 126 3.65 12.13 11.33
C PHE A 126 3.29 13.48 11.94
N SER A 127 3.51 14.54 11.19
CA SER A 127 3.07 15.89 11.57
C SER A 127 1.69 16.15 10.99
N VAL A 128 0.71 16.43 11.85
CA VAL A 128 -0.67 16.78 11.45
C VAL A 128 -0.68 17.92 10.45
N ASN A 129 0.10 18.98 10.70
CA ASN A 129 0.19 20.13 9.80
C ASN A 129 0.68 19.73 8.40
N LYS A 130 1.72 18.86 8.31
CA LYS A 130 2.21 18.33 7.03
C LYS A 130 1.16 17.44 6.35
N MET A 131 0.48 16.59 7.11
CA MET A 131 -0.57 15.72 6.56
C MET A 131 -1.73 16.51 5.96
N LEU A 132 -2.20 17.56 6.63
CA LEU A 132 -3.30 18.40 6.15
C LEU A 132 -2.98 19.16 4.85
N THR A 133 -1.70 19.31 4.47
CA THR A 133 -1.30 19.86 3.17
C THR A 133 -1.31 18.83 2.05
N ALA A 134 -1.44 17.54 2.36
CA ALA A 134 -1.46 16.48 1.36
C ALA A 134 -2.72 16.55 0.49
N GLU A 135 -2.55 16.33 -0.82
CA GLU A 135 -3.65 16.45 -1.79
C GLU A 135 -4.81 15.50 -1.48
N CYS A 136 -4.53 14.29 -1.00
CA CYS A 136 -5.55 13.32 -0.61
C CYS A 136 -6.50 13.81 0.50
N TYR A 137 -6.08 14.78 1.32
CA TYR A 137 -6.91 15.36 2.37
C TYR A 137 -7.53 16.69 1.98
N ARG A 138 -6.90 17.50 1.13
CA ARG A 138 -7.40 18.84 0.75
C ARG A 138 -8.82 18.79 0.19
N SER A 139 -9.10 17.88 -0.74
CA SER A 139 -10.43 17.72 -1.32
C SER A 139 -11.49 17.24 -0.31
N ARG A 140 -11.05 16.55 0.76
CA ARG A 140 -11.94 16.05 1.80
C ARG A 140 -12.22 17.08 2.91
N MET A 141 -11.29 18.00 3.17
CA MET A 141 -11.43 19.00 4.23
C MET A 141 -12.69 19.87 4.06
N GLU A 142 -13.04 20.24 2.83
CA GLU A 142 -14.23 21.04 2.53
C GLU A 142 -15.54 20.30 2.83
N LYS A 143 -15.55 18.96 2.72
CA LYS A 143 -16.70 18.09 2.95
C LYS A 143 -16.75 17.45 4.34
N GLY A 144 -15.72 17.68 5.14
CA GLY A 144 -15.52 17.08 6.45
C GLY A 144 -14.68 15.80 6.37
N LEU A 145 -13.40 15.91 6.76
CA LEU A 145 -12.49 14.79 6.91
C LEU A 145 -12.68 14.13 8.26
N THR A 146 -13.04 12.85 8.29
CA THR A 146 -13.17 12.12 9.54
C THR A 146 -11.81 11.70 10.09
N PHE A 147 -11.71 11.48 11.41
CA PHE A 147 -10.49 10.95 12.04
C PHE A 147 -10.11 9.57 11.49
N LEU A 148 -11.09 8.76 11.12
CA LEU A 148 -10.89 7.46 10.49
C LEU A 148 -10.13 7.59 9.16
N GLU A 149 -10.62 8.44 8.25
CA GLU A 149 -9.98 8.72 6.96
C GLU A 149 -8.61 9.36 7.13
N PHE A 150 -8.46 10.25 8.12
CA PHE A 150 -7.18 10.90 8.41
C PHE A 150 -6.08 9.91 8.83
N ASN A 151 -6.45 8.84 9.52
CA ASN A 151 -5.48 7.80 9.92
C ASN A 151 -5.12 6.83 8.79
N TYR A 152 -5.81 6.85 7.64
CA TYR A 152 -5.52 5.92 6.54
C TYR A 152 -4.06 6.01 6.07
N MET A 153 -3.52 7.21 5.93
CA MET A 153 -2.12 7.44 5.55
C MET A 153 -1.13 6.75 6.50
N LEU A 154 -1.40 6.78 7.81
CA LEU A 154 -0.54 6.12 8.81
C LEU A 154 -0.57 4.60 8.64
N MET A 155 -1.76 4.04 8.38
CA MET A 155 -1.91 2.59 8.20
C MET A 155 -1.21 2.11 6.93
N GLN A 156 -1.37 2.81 5.81
CA GLN A 156 -0.68 2.47 4.56
C GLN A 156 0.84 2.64 4.67
N ALA A 157 1.30 3.66 5.37
CA ALA A 157 2.73 3.83 5.65
C ALA A 157 3.28 2.70 6.55
N TYR A 158 2.47 2.24 7.50
CA TYR A 158 2.81 1.09 8.35
C TYR A 158 2.84 -0.21 7.56
N ASP A 159 1.94 -0.41 6.60
CA ASP A 159 1.98 -1.55 5.67
C ASP A 159 3.35 -1.63 4.98
N PHE A 160 3.82 -0.51 4.42
CA PHE A 160 5.12 -0.48 3.77
C PHE A 160 6.27 -0.81 4.75
N LEU A 161 6.22 -0.29 5.98
CA LEU A 161 7.20 -0.62 7.02
C LEU A 161 7.19 -2.11 7.36
N VAL A 162 6.01 -2.73 7.50
CA VAL A 162 5.88 -4.17 7.75
C VAL A 162 6.45 -4.99 6.59
N LEU A 163 6.14 -4.61 5.35
CA LEU A 163 6.66 -5.27 4.16
C LEU A 163 8.18 -5.12 4.03
N ASN A 164 8.71 -3.95 4.35
CA ASN A 164 10.16 -3.72 4.40
C ASN A 164 10.84 -4.64 5.43
N ARG A 165 10.29 -4.74 6.63
CA ARG A 165 10.85 -5.57 7.71
C ARG A 165 10.77 -7.06 7.42
N LYS A 166 9.62 -7.54 6.90
CA LYS A 166 9.36 -8.97 6.70
C LYS A 166 9.90 -9.53 5.39
N TYR A 167 9.86 -8.73 4.33
CA TYR A 167 10.14 -9.20 2.97
C TYR A 167 11.24 -8.40 2.26
N GLY A 168 11.88 -7.45 2.93
CA GLY A 168 12.88 -6.58 2.32
C GLY A 168 12.32 -5.66 1.23
N CYS A 169 11.01 -5.37 1.25
CA CYS A 169 10.35 -4.52 0.26
C CYS A 169 10.95 -3.13 0.25
N LEU A 170 11.43 -2.68 -0.92
CA LEU A 170 12.11 -1.38 -1.07
C LEU A 170 11.29 -0.35 -1.85
N LEU A 171 10.35 -0.78 -2.67
CA LEU A 171 9.60 0.12 -3.56
C LEU A 171 8.10 -0.08 -3.38
N GLN A 172 7.37 1.01 -3.19
CA GLN A 172 5.91 1.05 -3.33
C GLN A 172 5.54 1.69 -4.66
N MET A 173 4.62 1.06 -5.40
CA MET A 173 4.07 1.58 -6.64
C MET A 173 2.56 1.75 -6.52
N GLY A 174 2.00 2.71 -7.26
CA GLY A 174 0.56 2.96 -7.27
C GLY A 174 0.18 4.02 -8.29
N GLY A 175 -1.12 4.32 -8.39
CA GLY A 175 -1.61 5.42 -9.22
C GLY A 175 -1.36 6.79 -8.57
N ASP A 176 -1.49 7.84 -9.37
CA ASP A 176 -1.23 9.23 -8.97
C ASP A 176 -2.02 9.66 -7.71
N ALA A 177 -3.26 9.21 -7.57
CA ALA A 177 -4.07 9.48 -6.38
C ALA A 177 -3.44 8.95 -5.07
N GLN A 178 -2.52 7.97 -5.15
CA GLN A 178 -1.84 7.38 -4.00
C GLN A 178 -0.53 8.09 -3.63
N TRP A 179 -0.11 9.08 -4.40
CA TRP A 179 1.20 9.72 -4.27
C TRP A 179 1.54 10.15 -2.84
N SER A 180 0.63 10.84 -2.16
CA SER A 180 0.83 11.30 -0.78
C SER A 180 1.02 10.14 0.21
N ASN A 181 0.23 9.07 0.06
CA ASN A 181 0.30 7.88 0.92
C ASN A 181 1.61 7.11 0.68
N ILE A 182 2.01 6.96 -0.58
CA ILE A 182 3.25 6.27 -0.98
C ILE A 182 4.47 6.99 -0.42
N LEU A 183 4.53 8.32 -0.58
CA LEU A 183 5.61 9.13 -0.01
C LEU A 183 5.70 9.04 1.52
N ALA A 184 4.55 9.02 2.20
CA ALA A 184 4.49 8.90 3.65
C ALA A 184 5.12 7.58 4.14
N GLY A 185 4.89 6.48 3.40
CA GLY A 185 5.49 5.17 3.70
C GLY A 185 7.01 5.15 3.51
N ALA A 186 7.49 5.68 2.39
CA ALA A 186 8.93 5.77 2.13
C ALA A 186 9.63 6.67 3.17
N ASP A 187 9.03 7.81 3.52
CA ASP A 187 9.54 8.74 4.54
C ASP A 187 9.61 8.08 5.93
N LEU A 188 8.58 7.30 6.30
CA LEU A 188 8.53 6.55 7.55
C LEU A 188 9.72 5.58 7.66
N ILE A 189 9.97 4.77 6.63
CA ILE A 189 11.06 3.78 6.62
C ILE A 189 12.41 4.50 6.71
N ARG A 190 12.64 5.53 5.90
CA ARG A 190 13.89 6.29 5.91
C ARG A 190 14.18 6.93 7.26
N ARG A 191 13.17 7.49 7.93
CA ARG A 191 13.32 8.16 9.22
C ARG A 191 13.42 7.18 10.39
N LYS A 192 12.60 6.11 10.39
CA LYS A 192 12.54 5.16 11.50
C LYS A 192 13.61 4.07 11.40
N GLU A 193 13.79 3.46 10.25
CA GLU A 193 14.72 2.33 10.05
C GLU A 193 16.09 2.78 9.51
N ARG A 194 16.21 4.01 9.01
CA ARG A 194 17.41 4.54 8.33
C ARG A 194 17.82 3.66 7.15
N LYS A 195 16.84 3.09 6.45
CA LYS A 195 17.02 2.24 5.27
C LYS A 195 16.50 2.93 4.01
N ALA A 196 16.97 2.48 2.85
CA ALA A 196 16.42 2.90 1.57
C ALA A 196 14.96 2.46 1.45
N ALA A 197 14.12 3.35 0.93
CA ALA A 197 12.76 3.06 0.52
C ALA A 197 12.37 4.06 -0.58
N PHE A 198 11.62 3.60 -1.57
CA PHE A 198 11.34 4.31 -2.81
C PHE A 198 9.83 4.36 -3.10
N ALA A 199 9.45 5.35 -3.94
CA ALA A 199 8.10 5.61 -4.39
C ALA A 199 8.08 5.93 -5.89
#